data_7a27c86f680b541ec89a687bcbd6d034
#
_entry.id   7a27c86f680b541ec89a687bcbd6d034
#
_cell.length_a   1.000
_cell.length_b   1.000
_cell.length_c   1.000
_cell.angle_alpha   90.00
_cell.angle_beta   90.00
_cell.angle_gamma   90.00
#
_symmetry.space_group_name_H-M   'P 1'
#
loop_
_entity.id
_entity.type
_entity.pdbx_description
1 polymer ?
#
loop_
_entity_poly.entity_id
_entity_poly.type
_entity_poly.pdbx_seq_one_letter_code
_entity_poly.pdbx_strand_id
1 'polypeptide(L)'
;DIRAWANKYKDKFGEDPAVFSTYGYLIVDTFAQAAEQVGRDLTTDAFVEVMDQITFPTDMFGLPELSFTATQRLGSNQARLSQIQDGRWTVVSDYIE
;
A
#
# COMPACT_ATOMS: atom_id res chain seq x y z
N ASP A 1 -9.13 5.96 8.76
CA ASP A 1 -10.14 5.23 7.98
C ASP A 1 -10.16 5.77 6.55
N ILE A 2 -10.62 4.94 5.62
CA ILE A 2 -10.54 5.24 4.19
C ILE A 2 -11.37 6.46 3.79
N ARG A 3 -12.52 6.66 4.43
CA ARG A 3 -13.38 7.82 4.13
C ARG A 3 -12.71 9.12 4.57
N ALA A 4 -12.11 9.13 5.73
CA ALA A 4 -11.39 10.30 6.22
C ALA A 4 -10.22 10.65 5.30
N TRP A 5 -9.50 9.64 4.82
CA TRP A 5 -8.42 9.84 3.85
C TRP A 5 -8.95 10.42 2.54
N ALA A 6 -10.05 9.86 2.01
CA ALA A 6 -10.66 10.34 0.77
C ALA A 6 -11.10 11.80 0.89
N ASN A 7 -11.68 12.17 2.02
CA ASN A 7 -12.10 13.56 2.28
C ASN A 7 -10.90 14.50 2.32
N LYS A 8 -9.81 14.11 2.98
CA LYS A 8 -8.58 14.91 2.98
C LYS A 8 -8.01 15.09 1.58
N TYR A 9 -8.02 14.04 0.78
CA TYR A 9 -7.56 14.11 -0.60
C TYR A 9 -8.39 15.11 -1.39
N LYS A 10 -9.71 15.01 -1.30
CA LYS A 10 -10.62 15.89 -2.01
C LYS A 10 -10.46 17.35 -1.58
N ASP A 11 -10.33 17.60 -0.29
CA ASP A 11 -10.11 18.94 0.25
C ASP A 11 -8.82 19.55 -0.28
N LYS A 12 -7.78 18.74 -0.41
CA LYS A 12 -6.47 19.23 -0.85
C LYS A 12 -6.38 19.44 -2.36
N PHE A 13 -6.94 18.53 -3.15
CA PHE A 13 -6.76 18.52 -4.59
C PHE A 13 -8.00 18.94 -5.39
N GLY A 14 -9.14 19.08 -4.75
CA GLY A 14 -10.38 19.51 -5.42
C GLY A 14 -11.07 18.43 -6.24
N GLU A 15 -10.64 17.19 -6.12
CA GLU A 15 -11.23 16.06 -6.86
C GLU A 15 -11.23 14.79 -6.00
N ASP A 16 -12.07 13.83 -6.36
CA ASP A 16 -12.11 12.56 -5.66
C ASP A 16 -10.86 11.73 -5.96
N PRO A 17 -10.36 10.94 -5.00
CA PRO A 17 -9.22 10.06 -5.26
C PRO A 17 -9.59 8.94 -6.23
N ALA A 18 -8.59 8.49 -6.97
CA ALA A 18 -8.68 7.37 -7.91
C ALA A 18 -7.69 6.28 -7.52
N VAL A 19 -7.63 5.20 -8.31
CA VAL A 19 -6.74 4.07 -8.03
C VAL A 19 -5.29 4.51 -7.86
N PHE A 20 -4.78 5.35 -8.76
CA PHE A 20 -3.40 5.81 -8.66
C PHE A 20 -3.16 6.77 -7.49
N SER A 21 -4.19 7.43 -6.99
CA SER A 21 -4.08 8.22 -5.76
C SER A 21 -3.78 7.32 -4.56
N THR A 22 -4.44 6.16 -4.48
CA THR A 22 -4.18 5.18 -3.42
C THR A 22 -2.78 4.59 -3.54
N TYR A 23 -2.33 4.29 -4.75
CA TYR A 23 -0.97 3.80 -4.98
C TYR A 23 0.08 4.80 -4.53
N GLY A 24 -0.09 6.07 -4.90
CA GLY A 24 0.85 7.11 -4.47
C GLY A 24 0.94 7.23 -2.95
N TYR A 25 -0.20 7.21 -2.28
CA TYR A 25 -0.24 7.24 -0.83
C TYR A 25 0.50 6.05 -0.23
N LEU A 26 0.21 4.84 -0.72
CA LEU A 26 0.81 3.61 -0.21
C LEU A 26 2.32 3.56 -0.40
N ILE A 27 2.81 4.02 -1.53
CA ILE A 27 4.25 4.06 -1.79
C ILE A 27 4.97 4.89 -0.72
N VAL A 28 4.46 6.09 -0.45
CA VAL A 28 5.07 6.97 0.54
C VAL A 28 4.86 6.45 1.96
N ASP A 29 3.68 5.92 2.25
CA ASP A 29 3.37 5.38 3.57
C ASP A 29 4.27 4.17 3.91
N THR A 30 4.46 3.28 2.93
CA THR A 30 5.36 2.13 3.08
C THR A 30 6.79 2.59 3.34
N PHE A 31 7.27 3.56 2.58
CA PHE A 31 8.59 4.17 2.80
C PHE A 31 8.68 4.75 4.21
N ALA A 32 7.67 5.52 4.62
CA ALA A 32 7.66 6.17 5.92
C ALA A 32 7.72 5.17 7.07
N GLN A 33 6.98 4.08 6.98
CA GLN A 33 6.99 3.03 7.99
C GLN A 33 8.37 2.39 8.13
N ALA A 34 9.01 2.08 7.01
CA ALA A 34 10.35 1.51 7.02
C ALA A 34 11.40 2.50 7.54
N ALA A 35 11.32 3.75 7.10
CA ALA A 35 12.24 4.81 7.55
C ALA A 35 12.09 5.08 9.06
N GLU A 36 10.86 5.07 9.56
CA GLU A 36 10.62 5.23 10.99
C GLU A 36 11.25 4.10 11.82
N GLN A 37 11.20 2.88 11.29
CA GLN A 37 11.80 1.73 11.96
C GLN A 37 13.32 1.80 11.98
N VAL A 38 13.96 2.35 10.95
CA VAL A 38 15.41 2.59 10.94
C VAL A 38 15.77 3.68 11.96
N GLY A 39 14.99 4.75 12.02
CA GLY A 39 15.24 5.86 12.92
C GLY A 39 16.24 6.88 12.38
N ARG A 40 16.97 7.52 13.29
CA ARG A 40 17.83 8.66 12.94
C ARG A 40 19.04 8.31 12.06
N ASP A 41 19.51 7.09 12.13
CA ASP A 41 20.69 6.64 11.38
C ASP A 41 20.28 6.09 10.01
N LEU A 42 19.34 6.76 9.35
CA LEU A 42 18.80 6.35 8.06
C LEU A 42 19.89 6.41 6.98
N THR A 43 20.21 5.25 6.44
CA THR A 43 21.11 5.09 5.30
C THR A 43 20.44 4.12 4.32
N THR A 44 20.94 4.07 3.09
CA THR A 44 20.42 3.10 2.11
C THR A 44 20.57 1.67 2.62
N ASP A 45 21.73 1.32 3.16
CA ASP A 45 21.97 -0.04 3.66
C ASP A 45 21.05 -0.39 4.84
N ALA A 46 20.90 0.52 5.80
CA ALA A 46 20.02 0.30 6.93
C ALA A 46 18.55 0.20 6.51
N PHE A 47 18.13 0.99 5.54
CA PHE A 47 16.78 0.93 5.00
C PHE A 47 16.51 -0.40 4.30
N VAL A 48 17.42 -0.87 3.46
CA VAL A 48 17.29 -2.16 2.78
C VAL A 48 17.23 -3.31 3.78
N GLU A 49 18.04 -3.26 4.83
CA GLU A 49 18.04 -4.27 5.89
C GLU A 49 16.68 -4.35 6.58
N VAL A 50 16.08 -3.21 6.90
CA VAL A 50 14.73 -3.16 7.49
C VAL A 50 13.69 -3.70 6.50
N MET A 51 13.77 -3.29 5.23
CA MET A 51 12.84 -3.74 4.20
C MET A 51 12.88 -5.26 4.01
N ASP A 52 14.04 -5.89 4.20
CA ASP A 52 14.19 -7.34 4.07
C ASP A 52 13.57 -8.12 5.24
N GLN A 53 13.14 -7.44 6.30
CA GLN A 53 12.62 -8.07 7.51
C GLN A 53 11.22 -7.61 7.88
N ILE A 54 10.80 -6.43 7.43
CA ILE A 54 9.51 -5.87 7.80
C ILE A 54 8.37 -6.53 7.02
N THR A 55 7.24 -6.69 7.67
CA THR A 55 6.00 -7.10 7.03
C THR A 55 4.99 -5.98 7.17
N PHE A 56 4.40 -5.57 6.06
CA PHE A 56 3.36 -4.54 6.04
C PHE A 56 2.01 -5.24 6.03
N PRO A 57 1.20 -5.11 7.11
CA PRO A 57 -0.09 -5.79 7.17
C PRO A 57 -1.08 -5.18 6.16
N THR A 58 -2.18 -5.90 5.95
CA THR A 58 -3.29 -5.39 5.16
C THR A 58 -3.72 -4.03 5.69
N ASP A 59 -3.85 -3.07 4.80
CA ASP A 59 -4.15 -1.69 5.15
C ASP A 59 -5.64 -1.34 4.99
N MET A 60 -5.96 -0.06 5.16
CA MET A 60 -7.35 0.43 5.03
C MET A 60 -7.93 0.26 3.63
N PHE A 61 -7.08 0.09 2.60
CA PHE A 61 -7.55 -0.11 1.22
C PHE A 61 -7.81 -1.59 0.90
N GLY A 62 -7.51 -2.48 1.83
CA GLY A 62 -7.73 -3.92 1.64
C GLY A 62 -6.71 -4.59 0.75
N LEU A 63 -5.51 -4.01 0.61
CA LEU A 63 -4.42 -4.64 -0.13
C LEU A 63 -3.84 -5.82 0.64
N PRO A 64 -3.26 -6.80 -0.06
CA PRO A 64 -2.64 -7.92 0.63
C PRO A 64 -1.44 -7.49 1.46
N GLU A 65 -1.10 -8.30 2.43
CA GLU A 65 0.11 -8.13 3.21
C GLU A 65 1.33 -8.10 2.29
N LEU A 66 2.26 -7.18 2.54
CA LEU A 66 3.49 -7.06 1.77
C LEU A 66 4.68 -7.49 2.61
N SER A 67 5.57 -8.27 2.02
CA SER A 67 6.83 -8.64 2.64
C SER A 67 7.92 -8.76 1.57
N PHE A 68 9.15 -8.53 1.98
CA PHE A 68 10.31 -8.54 1.09
C PHE A 68 11.46 -9.29 1.76
N THR A 69 12.28 -9.93 0.95
CA THR A 69 13.52 -10.58 1.42
C THR A 69 14.63 -10.26 0.44
N ALA A 70 15.84 -10.64 0.79
CA ALA A 70 17.00 -10.46 -0.09
C ALA A 70 16.85 -11.17 -1.45
N THR A 71 16.03 -12.24 -1.48
CA THR A 71 15.84 -13.04 -2.70
C THR A 71 14.45 -12.87 -3.32
N GLN A 72 13.53 -12.20 -2.64
CA GLN A 72 12.16 -11.97 -3.11
C GLN A 72 11.82 -10.50 -2.96
N ARG A 73 11.91 -9.75 -4.06
CA ARG A 73 11.66 -8.31 -4.07
C ARG A 73 10.26 -7.93 -4.55
N LEU A 74 9.44 -8.91 -4.89
CA LEU A 74 8.02 -8.71 -5.17
C LEU A 74 7.27 -8.77 -3.83
N GLY A 75 6.63 -7.68 -3.44
CA GLY A 75 5.98 -7.57 -2.13
C GLY A 75 4.82 -8.53 -1.91
N SER A 76 4.10 -8.88 -2.96
CA SER A 76 3.02 -9.86 -2.93
C SER A 76 2.82 -10.42 -4.34
N ASN A 77 2.46 -11.70 -4.42
CA ASN A 77 2.08 -12.36 -5.67
C ASN A 77 0.57 -12.64 -5.70
N GLN A 78 -0.19 -11.98 -4.84
CA GLN A 78 -1.63 -12.18 -4.73
C GLN A 78 -2.38 -11.13 -5.55
N ALA A 79 -3.49 -11.54 -6.12
CA ALA A 79 -4.41 -10.66 -6.83
C ALA A 79 -5.84 -11.11 -6.56
N ARG A 80 -6.78 -10.21 -6.73
CA ARG A 80 -8.20 -10.55 -6.65
C ARG A 80 -8.93 -9.94 -7.85
N LEU A 81 -10.07 -10.51 -8.16
CA LEU A 81 -10.87 -10.09 -9.30
C LEU A 81 -11.88 -9.03 -8.88
N SER A 82 -12.04 -8.04 -9.74
CA SER A 82 -13.11 -7.05 -9.61
C SER A 82 -13.90 -7.02 -10.90
N GLN A 83 -15.18 -6.71 -10.80
CA GLN A 83 -16.09 -6.63 -11.91
C GLN A 83 -16.89 -5.33 -11.81
N ILE A 84 -17.21 -4.73 -12.94
CA ILE A 84 -18.09 -3.57 -12.95
C ILE A 84 -19.53 -4.04 -12.71
N GLN A 85 -20.12 -3.57 -11.62
CA GLN A 85 -21.51 -3.85 -11.25
C GLN A 85 -22.17 -2.50 -10.94
N ASP A 86 -23.28 -2.21 -11.57
CA ASP A 86 -24.03 -0.96 -11.39
C ASP A 86 -23.13 0.29 -11.57
N GLY A 87 -22.22 0.24 -12.55
CA GLY A 87 -21.32 1.35 -12.86
C GLY A 87 -20.14 1.50 -11.92
N ARG A 88 -19.90 0.54 -11.04
CA ARG A 88 -18.81 0.59 -10.06
C ARG A 88 -17.98 -0.68 -10.08
N TRP A 89 -16.68 -0.52 -9.82
CA TRP A 89 -15.80 -1.65 -9.57
C TRP A 89 -16.18 -2.33 -8.26
N THR A 90 -16.50 -3.62 -8.33
CA THR A 90 -16.88 -4.41 -7.17
C THR A 90 -15.98 -5.63 -7.09
N VAL A 91 -15.41 -5.87 -5.92
CA VAL A 91 -14.57 -7.05 -5.69
C VAL A 91 -15.45 -8.29 -5.70
N VAL A 92 -15.10 -9.29 -6.52
CA VAL A 92 -15.89 -10.51 -6.71
C VAL A 92 -15.15 -11.79 -6.35
N SER A 93 -13.92 -11.68 -5.86
CA SER A 93 -13.16 -12.86 -5.40
C SER A 93 -12.31 -12.53 -4.19
N ASP A 94 -11.87 -13.57 -3.48
CA ASP A 94 -10.80 -13.45 -2.50
C ASP A 94 -9.47 -13.33 -3.23
N TYR A 95 -8.39 -13.05 -2.48
CA TYR A 95 -7.06 -13.02 -3.04
C TYR A 95 -6.64 -14.40 -3.53
N ILE A 96 -6.01 -14.44 -4.69
CA ILE A 96 -5.53 -15.65 -5.37
C ILE A 96 -4.03 -15.47 -5.67
N GLU A 97 -3.28 -16.51 -5.51
CA GLU A 97 -1.87 -16.53 -5.93
C GLU A 97 -1.72 -16.95 -7.39
#